data_3a3b91a20297fe15f1adac5818a921c3
#
_entry.id   3a3b91a20297fe15f1adac5818a921c3
#
_cell.length_a   1.000
_cell.length_b   1.000
_cell.length_c   1.000
_cell.angle_alpha   90.00
_cell.angle_beta   90.00
_cell.angle_gamma   90.00
#
_symmetry.space_group_name_H-M   'P 1'
#
loop_
_entity.id
_entity.type
_entity.pdbx_description
1 polymer ?
#
loop_
_entity_poly.entity_id
_entity_poly.type
_entity_poly.pdbx_seq_one_letter_code
_entity_poly.pdbx_strand_id
1 'polypeptide(L)'
;MGQKDSKPSYGHSYDYYGNTSSGYNSRNTSSSYGARYAPSSENNVQQETHARLQRKYSRIGDDYRSLSQVTEALAQAGLESSNLIVGIDFTKSNEWTGKMSFNRRCLHDIGSTANPYEQAISIIGRTLSAFDEDNLIPCFGFGDASTHDQEVFSFYPENRPCNGFEEALERYREIVPTLRLAGPTSFAPIIETAVGIVDSTGGQYHVLLIIADGQVTRSVDTQSGQLSPQERDTIDAKKYSSQFPLSIVLVGVGDGPWDMMHQFDDNIPARSFDNFQFVNFTEIMSKSIAADRKEAEFALSALMEIPEQYKATLDLQLLGRRQRITPRVALPPPARNAYSRSTSFSQQSGVYSRSSSFDQQTSGYQQRSESFKQQQPAATRKPDTYAAESALEDRLLCPICMYKSKDLAYGCGHQTCYECGKNLVRCPICQQNVTTRIRLY
;
A
#
# COMPACT_ATOMS: atom_id res chain seq x y z
N MET A 1 13.79 -55.05 -25.59
CA MET A 1 12.84 -55.38 -24.55
C MET A 1 12.86 -54.22 -23.57
N GLY A 2 11.92 -53.40 -23.74
CA GLY A 2 11.59 -52.17 -23.09
C GLY A 2 10.45 -52.38 -22.12
N GLN A 3 10.42 -51.58 -21.10
CA GLN A 3 9.20 -51.29 -20.38
C GLN A 3 9.23 -49.82 -20.00
N LYS A 4 8.19 -49.11 -20.44
CA LYS A 4 7.87 -47.75 -20.09
C LYS A 4 6.98 -47.79 -18.85
N ASP A 5 7.41 -47.16 -17.77
CA ASP A 5 6.56 -46.91 -16.62
C ASP A 5 5.93 -45.52 -16.73
N SER A 6 4.62 -45.52 -16.86
CA SER A 6 3.75 -44.35 -16.87
C SER A 6 3.32 -44.02 -15.43
N LYS A 7 3.52 -42.76 -15.01
CA LYS A 7 3.00 -42.23 -13.75
C LYS A 7 1.56 -41.72 -13.96
N PRO A 8 0.64 -41.93 -13.01
CA PRO A 8 -0.72 -41.41 -13.10
C PRO A 8 -0.80 -39.96 -12.66
N SER A 9 -1.55 -39.16 -13.45
CA SER A 9 -1.94 -37.77 -13.12
C SER A 9 -3.18 -37.82 -12.23
N TYR A 10 -3.12 -37.14 -11.07
CA TYR A 10 -4.30 -36.89 -10.25
C TYR A 10 -4.91 -35.53 -10.64
N GLY A 11 -6.04 -35.60 -11.33
CA GLY A 11 -6.90 -34.44 -11.54
C GLY A 11 -7.91 -34.33 -10.39
N HIS A 12 -7.91 -33.23 -9.66
CA HIS A 12 -8.99 -32.90 -8.74
C HIS A 12 -10.00 -32.00 -9.44
N SER A 13 -11.17 -32.58 -9.72
CA SER A 13 -12.38 -31.87 -10.14
C SER A 13 -13.09 -31.36 -8.87
N TYR A 14 -13.38 -30.05 -8.81
CA TYR A 14 -14.27 -29.49 -7.80
C TYR A 14 -15.67 -29.35 -8.40
N ASP A 15 -16.59 -30.17 -7.90
CA ASP A 15 -18.00 -30.10 -8.22
C ASP A 15 -18.68 -28.94 -7.50
N TYR A 16 -19.40 -28.13 -8.28
CA TYR A 16 -20.20 -27.00 -7.82
C TYR A 16 -21.59 -27.50 -7.43
N TYR A 17 -21.96 -27.37 -6.16
CA TYR A 17 -23.30 -27.72 -5.67
C TYR A 17 -24.32 -26.69 -6.13
N GLY A 18 -25.21 -27.11 -7.02
CA GLY A 18 -26.43 -26.37 -7.38
C GLY A 18 -27.52 -26.56 -6.34
N ASN A 19 -28.06 -25.47 -5.85
CA ASN A 19 -29.19 -25.46 -4.91
C ASN A 19 -30.50 -25.44 -5.69
N THR A 20 -31.28 -26.52 -5.66
CA THR A 20 -32.60 -26.61 -6.24
C THR A 20 -33.64 -26.26 -5.18
N SER A 21 -34.34 -25.14 -5.36
CA SER A 21 -35.56 -24.84 -4.62
C SER A 21 -36.80 -25.12 -5.49
N SER A 22 -37.62 -26.00 -5.00
CA SER A 22 -38.89 -26.42 -5.57
C SER A 22 -39.96 -25.31 -5.52
N GLY A 23 -40.56 -25.02 -6.69
CA GLY A 23 -41.66 -24.08 -6.82
C GLY A 23 -43.00 -24.70 -6.52
N TYR A 24 -43.83 -23.98 -5.77
CA TYR A 24 -45.25 -24.24 -5.65
C TYR A 24 -46.05 -23.51 -6.74
N ASN A 25 -46.83 -24.26 -7.49
CA ASN A 25 -47.82 -23.76 -8.45
C ASN A 25 -49.03 -23.15 -7.72
N SER A 26 -49.35 -21.91 -8.02
CA SER A 26 -50.67 -21.35 -7.77
C SER A 26 -51.18 -20.69 -9.04
N ARG A 27 -52.21 -21.28 -9.63
CA ARG A 27 -52.98 -20.72 -10.74
C ARG A 27 -53.82 -19.56 -10.23
N ASN A 28 -53.67 -18.39 -10.82
CA ASN A 28 -54.72 -17.39 -10.86
C ASN A 28 -54.72 -16.71 -12.22
N THR A 29 -55.83 -16.88 -12.92
CA THR A 29 -56.17 -16.27 -14.20
C THR A 29 -56.71 -14.88 -13.94
N SER A 30 -56.05 -13.86 -14.50
CA SER A 30 -56.71 -12.62 -14.88
C SER A 30 -55.97 -11.97 -16.05
N SER A 31 -56.66 -11.82 -17.14
CA SER A 31 -56.22 -11.18 -18.36
C SER A 31 -56.05 -9.67 -18.16
N SER A 32 -54.90 -9.13 -18.46
CA SER A 32 -54.74 -7.70 -18.80
C SER A 32 -53.68 -7.56 -19.89
N TYR A 33 -54.09 -6.93 -20.99
CA TYR A 33 -53.21 -6.58 -22.12
C TYR A 33 -52.22 -5.56 -21.66
N GLY A 34 -51.01 -5.98 -21.31
CA GLY A 34 -49.82 -5.13 -21.12
C GLY A 34 -48.84 -5.39 -22.25
N ALA A 35 -48.62 -4.42 -23.11
CA ALA A 35 -47.59 -4.46 -24.12
C ALA A 35 -46.23 -4.72 -23.43
N ARG A 36 -45.66 -5.92 -23.63
CA ARG A 36 -44.28 -6.23 -23.25
C ARG A 36 -43.36 -5.51 -24.22
N TYR A 37 -42.76 -4.42 -23.79
CA TYR A 37 -41.56 -3.92 -24.42
C TYR A 37 -40.48 -5.00 -24.27
N ALA A 38 -40.18 -5.72 -25.32
CA ALA A 38 -38.96 -6.53 -25.38
C ALA A 38 -37.76 -5.56 -25.29
N PRO A 39 -36.77 -5.85 -24.46
CA PRO A 39 -35.54 -5.03 -24.49
C PRO A 39 -34.98 -5.05 -25.90
N SER A 40 -34.70 -3.88 -26.46
CA SER A 40 -34.21 -3.70 -27.82
C SER A 40 -32.99 -4.57 -28.06
N SER A 41 -32.91 -5.23 -29.21
CA SER A 41 -31.79 -6.10 -29.65
C SER A 41 -30.43 -5.40 -29.58
N GLU A 42 -30.41 -4.08 -29.65
CA GLU A 42 -29.21 -3.24 -29.52
C GLU A 42 -28.53 -3.33 -28.14
N ASN A 43 -29.30 -3.37 -27.05
CA ASN A 43 -28.74 -3.52 -25.70
C ASN A 43 -28.06 -4.87 -25.49
N ASN A 44 -28.57 -5.96 -26.07
CA ASN A 44 -27.94 -7.27 -25.99
C ASN A 44 -26.62 -7.33 -26.77
N VAL A 45 -26.55 -6.73 -27.96
CA VAL A 45 -25.33 -6.68 -28.77
C VAL A 45 -24.23 -5.86 -28.08
N GLN A 46 -24.58 -4.74 -27.45
CA GLN A 46 -23.63 -3.93 -26.70
C GLN A 46 -23.08 -4.65 -25.47
N GLN A 47 -23.92 -5.36 -24.71
CA GLN A 47 -23.50 -6.14 -23.56
C GLN A 47 -22.60 -7.33 -23.95
N GLU A 48 -22.91 -8.03 -25.03
CA GLU A 48 -22.06 -9.12 -25.55
C GLU A 48 -20.69 -8.59 -26.03
N THR A 49 -20.68 -7.44 -26.69
CA THR A 49 -19.44 -6.79 -27.16
C THR A 49 -18.58 -6.38 -25.96
N HIS A 50 -19.17 -5.75 -24.96
CA HIS A 50 -18.44 -5.35 -23.73
C HIS A 50 -17.87 -6.55 -22.96
N ALA A 51 -18.67 -7.61 -22.79
CA ALA A 51 -18.22 -8.85 -22.15
C ALA A 51 -17.10 -9.56 -22.94
N ARG A 52 -17.09 -9.43 -24.27
CA ARG A 52 -16.00 -9.94 -25.12
C ARG A 52 -14.72 -9.15 -24.93
N LEU A 53 -14.80 -7.83 -24.85
CA LEU A 53 -13.64 -6.96 -24.62
C LEU A 53 -13.05 -7.20 -23.21
N GLN A 54 -13.88 -7.31 -22.18
CA GLN A 54 -13.41 -7.66 -20.84
C GLN A 54 -12.68 -9.01 -20.82
N ARG A 55 -13.17 -10.02 -21.53
CA ARG A 55 -12.47 -11.31 -21.67
C ARG A 55 -11.16 -11.18 -22.46
N LYS A 56 -11.11 -10.34 -23.51
CA LYS A 56 -9.88 -10.06 -24.28
C LYS A 56 -8.78 -9.48 -23.39
N TYR A 57 -9.14 -8.54 -22.50
CA TYR A 57 -8.22 -7.81 -21.66
C TYR A 57 -8.17 -8.31 -20.21
N SER A 58 -8.71 -9.49 -19.92
CA SER A 58 -8.70 -10.07 -18.56
C SER A 58 -7.31 -10.46 -18.08
N ARG A 59 -6.40 -10.69 -19.04
CA ARG A 59 -4.97 -10.95 -18.82
C ARG A 59 -4.20 -10.31 -19.95
N ILE A 60 -3.22 -9.48 -19.61
CA ILE A 60 -2.26 -8.87 -20.53
C ILE A 60 -0.92 -9.56 -20.28
N GLY A 61 -0.15 -9.81 -21.31
CA GLY A 61 1.11 -10.56 -21.21
C GLY A 61 2.32 -9.70 -21.53
N ASP A 62 3.48 -10.19 -21.13
CA ASP A 62 4.80 -9.59 -21.32
C ASP A 62 5.31 -9.80 -22.76
N ASP A 63 4.65 -9.20 -23.74
CA ASP A 63 4.89 -9.48 -25.16
C ASP A 63 6.06 -8.71 -25.78
N TYR A 64 6.51 -7.61 -25.14
CA TYR A 64 7.57 -6.76 -25.66
C TYR A 64 8.96 -7.18 -25.17
N ARG A 65 9.97 -7.05 -26.04
CA ARG A 65 11.35 -7.45 -25.77
C ARG A 65 12.35 -6.30 -25.70
N SER A 66 11.91 -5.08 -25.99
CA SER A 66 12.73 -3.88 -25.92
C SER A 66 11.89 -2.63 -25.67
N LEU A 67 12.49 -1.62 -25.07
CA LEU A 67 11.85 -0.32 -24.85
C LEU A 67 11.41 0.35 -26.15
N SER A 68 12.16 0.19 -27.24
CA SER A 68 11.76 0.75 -28.54
C SER A 68 10.46 0.13 -29.05
N GLN A 69 10.23 -1.17 -28.84
CA GLN A 69 8.96 -1.80 -29.19
C GLN A 69 7.81 -1.27 -28.32
N VAL A 70 8.03 -1.05 -27.04
CA VAL A 70 7.04 -0.45 -26.12
C VAL A 70 6.70 0.97 -26.56
N THR A 71 7.73 1.81 -26.81
CA THR A 71 7.55 3.20 -27.27
C THR A 71 6.79 3.27 -28.60
N GLU A 72 7.15 2.41 -29.56
CA GLU A 72 6.44 2.33 -30.84
C GLU A 72 4.98 1.89 -30.65
N ALA A 73 4.72 0.91 -29.79
CA ALA A 73 3.36 0.44 -29.51
C ALA A 73 2.51 1.52 -28.80
N LEU A 74 3.11 2.29 -27.89
CA LEU A 74 2.44 3.43 -27.25
C LEU A 74 2.08 4.51 -28.27
N ALA A 75 3.02 4.90 -29.13
CA ALA A 75 2.77 5.85 -30.19
C ALA A 75 1.69 5.38 -31.17
N GLN A 76 1.72 4.09 -31.56
CA GLN A 76 0.67 3.48 -32.41
C GLN A 76 -0.70 3.45 -31.71
N ALA A 77 -0.74 3.30 -30.40
CA ALA A 77 -1.96 3.36 -29.61
C ALA A 77 -2.46 4.79 -29.40
N GLY A 78 -1.68 5.81 -29.77
CA GLY A 78 -2.00 7.23 -29.58
C GLY A 78 -1.74 7.74 -28.18
N LEU A 79 -0.94 7.05 -27.38
CA LEU A 79 -0.46 7.55 -26.09
C LEU A 79 0.87 8.30 -26.31
N GLU A 80 0.78 9.61 -26.39
CA GLU A 80 1.96 10.48 -26.50
C GLU A 80 2.58 10.73 -25.14
N SER A 81 1.73 10.83 -24.10
CA SER A 81 2.13 11.06 -22.71
C SER A 81 1.09 10.49 -21.74
N SER A 82 1.48 10.30 -20.49
CA SER A 82 0.60 9.89 -19.39
C SER A 82 0.90 10.74 -18.16
N ASN A 83 0.00 10.73 -17.18
CA ASN A 83 0.25 11.38 -15.91
C ASN A 83 0.72 10.31 -14.89
N LEU A 84 1.75 10.61 -14.13
CA LEU A 84 2.30 9.70 -13.14
C LEU A 84 1.83 10.05 -11.74
N ILE A 85 1.59 9.04 -10.91
CA ILE A 85 1.30 9.14 -9.48
C ILE A 85 2.27 8.20 -8.76
N VAL A 86 2.84 8.62 -7.63
CA VAL A 86 3.80 7.80 -6.87
C VAL A 86 3.28 7.55 -5.47
N GLY A 87 3.27 6.27 -5.05
CA GLY A 87 3.00 5.82 -3.69
C GLY A 87 4.23 5.12 -3.10
N ILE A 88 4.66 5.51 -1.90
CA ILE A 88 5.81 4.92 -1.22
C ILE A 88 5.37 4.27 0.07
N ASP A 89 5.76 3.01 0.24
CA ASP A 89 5.49 2.19 1.40
C ASP A 89 6.45 2.53 2.55
N PHE A 90 5.88 3.01 3.66
CA PHE A 90 6.59 3.30 4.91
C PHE A 90 6.21 2.33 6.04
N THR A 91 5.89 1.09 5.68
CA THR A 91 5.59 0.07 6.67
C THR A 91 6.84 -0.42 7.39
N LYS A 92 6.62 -0.97 8.58
CA LYS A 92 7.70 -1.38 9.47
C LYS A 92 8.50 -2.58 8.96
N SER A 93 7.97 -3.35 8.00
CA SER A 93 8.69 -4.43 7.31
C SER A 93 10.01 -3.96 6.71
N ASN A 94 10.09 -2.73 6.25
CA ASN A 94 11.29 -2.09 5.72
C ASN A 94 12.51 -2.14 6.65
N GLU A 95 12.31 -2.30 7.98
CA GLU A 95 13.39 -2.44 8.94
C GLU A 95 14.15 -3.78 8.83
N TRP A 96 13.54 -4.82 8.19
CA TRP A 96 14.14 -6.16 8.10
C TRP A 96 14.11 -6.81 6.71
N THR A 97 13.34 -6.31 5.75
CA THR A 97 13.29 -6.81 4.38
C THR A 97 14.51 -6.41 3.53
N GLY A 98 15.45 -5.65 4.12
CA GLY A 98 16.79 -5.42 3.59
C GLY A 98 17.86 -6.39 4.12
N LYS A 99 17.44 -7.53 4.71
CA LYS A 99 18.38 -8.47 5.35
C LYS A 99 19.40 -9.06 4.39
N MET A 100 18.98 -9.44 3.21
CA MET A 100 19.84 -10.01 2.16
C MET A 100 20.26 -8.93 1.16
N SER A 101 19.31 -8.15 0.66
CA SER A 101 19.52 -7.18 -0.43
C SER A 101 20.22 -5.90 -0.02
N PHE A 102 20.12 -5.48 1.25
CA PHE A 102 20.63 -4.20 1.73
C PHE A 102 21.48 -4.30 3.02
N ASN A 103 22.27 -5.35 3.16
CA ASN A 103 23.22 -5.55 4.26
C ASN A 103 22.59 -5.45 5.66
N ARG A 104 21.37 -5.92 5.86
CA ARG A 104 20.60 -5.86 7.12
C ARG A 104 20.29 -4.45 7.60
N ARG A 105 20.31 -3.47 6.72
CA ARG A 105 19.87 -2.11 7.02
C ARG A 105 18.39 -1.96 6.70
N CYS A 106 17.76 -0.97 7.34
CA CYS A 106 16.44 -0.52 6.93
C CYS A 106 16.47 -0.06 5.48
N LEU A 107 15.48 -0.43 4.67
CA LEU A 107 15.43 -0.05 3.26
C LEU A 107 15.27 1.47 3.06
N HIS A 108 14.83 2.19 4.10
CA HIS A 108 14.75 3.66 4.11
C HIS A 108 15.97 4.35 4.76
N ASP A 109 17.05 3.61 5.07
CA ASP A 109 18.22 4.21 5.71
C ASP A 109 18.91 5.22 4.78
N ILE A 110 18.83 6.50 5.14
CA ILE A 110 19.46 7.60 4.39
C ILE A 110 20.93 7.70 4.79
N GLY A 111 21.81 7.48 3.85
CA GLY A 111 23.25 7.47 4.07
C GLY A 111 24.08 7.99 2.90
N SER A 112 25.38 7.64 2.88
CA SER A 112 26.29 8.00 1.80
C SER A 112 26.04 7.24 0.50
N THR A 113 25.37 6.10 0.57
CA THR A 113 24.95 5.31 -0.59
C THR A 113 23.44 5.35 -0.69
N ALA A 114 22.93 5.52 -1.90
CA ALA A 114 21.51 5.52 -2.16
C ALA A 114 20.87 4.22 -1.68
N ASN A 115 19.78 4.32 -0.91
CA ASN A 115 18.99 3.18 -0.48
C ASN A 115 18.15 2.63 -1.64
N PRO A 116 17.50 1.44 -1.52
CA PRO A 116 16.73 0.84 -2.59
C PRO A 116 15.59 1.72 -3.12
N TYR A 117 14.91 2.48 -2.26
CA TYR A 117 13.86 3.42 -2.67
C TYR A 117 14.44 4.60 -3.46
N GLU A 118 15.54 5.19 -3.00
CA GLU A 118 16.23 6.26 -3.72
C GLU A 118 16.69 5.79 -5.10
N GLN A 119 17.22 4.56 -5.19
CA GLN A 119 17.62 3.96 -6.46
C GLN A 119 16.41 3.76 -7.38
N ALA A 120 15.31 3.19 -6.87
CA ALA A 120 14.10 2.98 -7.64
C ALA A 120 13.52 4.31 -8.15
N ILE A 121 13.35 5.32 -7.28
CA ILE A 121 12.85 6.66 -7.66
C ILE A 121 13.75 7.28 -8.74
N SER A 122 15.06 7.21 -8.56
CA SER A 122 16.03 7.79 -9.50
C SER A 122 16.01 7.10 -10.88
N ILE A 123 15.91 5.76 -10.91
CA ILE A 123 15.83 5.00 -12.17
C ILE A 123 14.49 5.24 -12.86
N ILE A 124 13.39 5.21 -12.12
CA ILE A 124 12.05 5.56 -12.61
C ILE A 124 12.08 6.96 -13.26
N GLY A 125 12.67 7.95 -12.55
CA GLY A 125 12.80 9.30 -13.06
C GLY A 125 13.55 9.39 -14.39
N ARG A 126 14.63 8.63 -14.55
CA ARG A 126 15.39 8.62 -15.82
C ARG A 126 14.68 7.87 -16.95
N THR A 127 13.85 6.88 -16.62
CA THR A 127 13.28 5.97 -17.61
C THR A 127 11.85 6.31 -17.99
N LEU A 128 11.07 6.85 -17.05
CA LEU A 128 9.64 7.12 -17.23
C LEU A 128 9.30 8.60 -17.35
N SER A 129 10.19 9.52 -17.02
CA SER A 129 9.91 10.97 -17.12
C SER A 129 9.54 11.42 -18.53
N ALA A 130 10.05 10.75 -19.56
CA ALA A 130 9.67 11.05 -20.94
C ALA A 130 8.20 10.73 -21.29
N PHE A 131 7.52 9.97 -20.43
CA PHE A 131 6.11 9.61 -20.59
C PHE A 131 5.18 10.48 -19.73
N ASP A 132 5.73 11.35 -18.87
CA ASP A 132 4.95 12.28 -18.05
C ASP A 132 4.76 13.59 -18.79
N GLU A 133 3.50 14.06 -18.91
CA GLU A 133 3.16 15.18 -19.80
C GLU A 133 3.59 16.54 -19.22
N ASP A 134 3.30 16.75 -17.94
CA ASP A 134 3.44 18.06 -17.29
C ASP A 134 4.55 18.11 -16.24
N ASN A 135 5.22 16.99 -16.00
CA ASN A 135 6.24 16.80 -14.96
C ASN A 135 5.73 17.09 -13.54
N LEU A 136 4.41 17.05 -13.33
CA LEU A 136 3.77 17.28 -12.04
C LEU A 136 3.31 15.96 -11.42
N ILE A 137 4.12 15.41 -10.54
CA ILE A 137 3.95 14.07 -10.00
C ILE A 137 3.38 14.15 -8.58
N PRO A 138 2.08 13.82 -8.37
CA PRO A 138 1.52 13.63 -7.04
C PRO A 138 2.23 12.47 -6.32
N CYS A 139 2.86 12.76 -5.17
CA CYS A 139 3.61 11.79 -4.38
C CYS A 139 2.98 11.61 -3.01
N PHE A 140 2.80 10.36 -2.62
CA PHE A 140 2.16 9.98 -1.36
C PHE A 140 2.99 8.95 -0.61
N GLY A 141 2.86 8.95 0.72
CA GLY A 141 3.35 7.88 1.58
C GLY A 141 2.18 7.17 2.28
N PHE A 142 2.36 5.90 2.60
CA PHE A 142 1.39 5.09 3.34
C PHE A 142 2.09 4.09 4.26
N GLY A 143 1.36 3.54 5.25
CA GLY A 143 1.87 2.50 6.13
C GLY A 143 2.70 3.00 7.32
N ASP A 144 2.85 4.30 7.50
CA ASP A 144 3.49 4.88 8.68
C ASP A 144 2.53 4.97 9.87
N ALA A 145 3.00 5.43 11.02
CA ALA A 145 2.21 5.53 12.25
C ALA A 145 1.05 6.54 12.20
N SER A 146 0.96 7.36 11.18
CA SER A 146 -0.14 8.30 10.98
C SER A 146 -1.20 7.76 10.02
N THR A 147 -0.81 6.91 9.10
CA THR A 147 -1.66 6.39 8.02
C THR A 147 -2.12 4.96 8.23
N HIS A 148 -1.27 4.13 8.84
CA HIS A 148 -1.52 2.67 8.95
C HIS A 148 -1.96 2.07 7.59
N ASP A 149 -3.00 1.23 7.60
CA ASP A 149 -3.64 0.63 6.42
C ASP A 149 -4.89 1.40 5.95
N GLN A 150 -5.14 2.59 6.52
CA GLN A 150 -6.39 3.31 6.30
C GLN A 150 -6.23 4.56 5.44
N GLU A 151 -5.10 5.25 5.51
CA GLU A 151 -4.90 6.55 4.88
C GLU A 151 -3.61 6.61 4.06
N VAL A 152 -3.44 7.72 3.35
CA VAL A 152 -2.17 8.16 2.76
C VAL A 152 -1.84 9.56 3.25
N PHE A 153 -0.58 9.96 3.27
CA PHE A 153 -0.17 11.35 3.43
C PHE A 153 0.45 11.88 2.14
N SER A 154 0.22 13.15 1.83
CA SER A 154 0.86 13.79 0.69
C SER A 154 2.28 14.25 1.04
N PHE A 155 3.19 14.24 0.06
CA PHE A 155 4.55 14.74 0.25
C PHE A 155 4.59 16.26 0.54
N TYR A 156 3.62 17.00 0.02
CA TYR A 156 3.50 18.43 0.26
C TYR A 156 2.11 18.80 0.79
N PRO A 157 1.98 19.92 1.54
CA PRO A 157 0.69 20.46 1.93
C PRO A 157 -0.23 20.69 0.73
N GLU A 158 -1.53 20.58 0.96
CA GLU A 158 -2.57 20.83 -0.05
C GLU A 158 -2.46 19.93 -1.29
N ASN A 159 -1.84 18.74 -1.12
CA ASN A 159 -1.59 17.78 -2.20
C ASN A 159 -0.81 18.38 -3.40
N ARG A 160 0.07 19.37 -3.17
CA ARG A 160 0.91 19.91 -4.22
C ARG A 160 1.77 18.82 -4.83
N PRO A 161 1.74 18.61 -6.15
CA PRO A 161 2.61 17.62 -6.80
C PRO A 161 4.08 18.04 -6.73
N CYS A 162 4.98 17.06 -6.83
CA CYS A 162 6.39 17.29 -7.04
C CYS A 162 6.65 17.69 -8.49
N ASN A 163 7.60 18.57 -8.71
CA ASN A 163 8.06 18.96 -10.05
C ASN A 163 9.15 17.98 -10.49
N GLY A 164 8.74 16.87 -11.06
CA GLY A 164 9.60 15.77 -11.50
C GLY A 164 10.09 14.87 -10.38
N PHE A 165 10.85 13.86 -10.79
CA PHE A 165 11.39 12.84 -9.89
C PHE A 165 12.57 13.34 -9.04
N GLU A 166 13.29 14.37 -9.48
CA GLU A 166 14.35 14.99 -8.68
C GLU A 166 13.76 15.62 -7.42
N GLU A 167 12.68 16.40 -7.54
CA GLU A 167 12.02 16.97 -6.37
C GLU A 167 11.35 15.87 -5.52
N ALA A 168 10.78 14.85 -6.14
CA ALA A 168 10.22 13.71 -5.42
C ALA A 168 11.28 12.99 -4.56
N LEU A 169 12.49 12.78 -5.11
CA LEU A 169 13.62 12.17 -4.41
C LEU A 169 14.14 13.06 -3.27
N GLU A 170 14.29 14.36 -3.52
CA GLU A 170 14.72 15.31 -2.50
C GLU A 170 13.71 15.34 -1.35
N ARG A 171 12.43 15.42 -1.68
CA ARG A 171 11.37 15.43 -0.68
C ARG A 171 11.25 14.12 0.10
N TYR A 172 11.45 12.98 -0.56
CA TYR A 172 11.56 11.68 0.11
C TYR A 172 12.65 11.71 1.18
N ARG A 173 13.85 12.20 0.85
CA ARG A 173 14.98 12.31 1.81
C ARG A 173 14.67 13.21 3.00
N GLU A 174 13.89 14.26 2.80
CA GLU A 174 13.47 15.17 3.87
C GLU A 174 12.42 14.54 4.80
N ILE A 175 11.50 13.74 4.24
CA ILE A 175 10.38 13.14 4.97
C ILE A 175 10.84 11.94 5.79
N VAL A 176 11.64 11.04 5.23
CA VAL A 176 12.05 9.77 5.87
C VAL A 176 12.54 9.95 7.32
N PRO A 177 13.42 10.90 7.67
CA PRO A 177 13.90 11.06 9.04
C PRO A 177 12.82 11.53 10.04
N THR A 178 11.64 11.94 9.55
CA THR A 178 10.54 12.44 10.38
C THR A 178 9.47 11.37 10.60
N LEU A 179 9.54 10.27 9.88
CA LEU A 179 8.55 9.19 9.90
C LEU A 179 8.80 8.19 11.04
N ARG A 180 7.73 7.57 11.44
CA ARG A 180 7.75 6.36 12.26
C ARG A 180 7.10 5.24 11.44
N LEU A 181 7.89 4.29 10.99
CA LEU A 181 7.42 3.13 10.26
C LEU A 181 6.43 2.31 11.11
N ALA A 182 5.32 1.88 10.51
CA ALA A 182 4.26 1.14 11.20
C ALA A 182 3.68 0.04 10.31
N GLY A 183 2.42 0.02 10.03
CA GLY A 183 1.66 -0.99 9.28
C GLY A 183 0.27 -1.15 9.88
N PRO A 184 -0.49 -2.14 9.44
CA PRO A 184 -0.15 -3.17 8.45
C PRO A 184 -0.05 -2.63 7.01
N THR A 185 0.55 -3.43 6.09
CA THR A 185 0.66 -3.06 4.67
C THR A 185 -0.66 -3.32 3.95
N SER A 186 -1.23 -2.28 3.35
CA SER A 186 -2.37 -2.34 2.43
C SER A 186 -2.14 -1.38 1.28
N PHE A 187 -2.40 -1.81 0.05
CA PHE A 187 -2.32 -0.93 -1.12
C PHE A 187 -3.68 -0.27 -1.45
N ALA A 188 -4.76 -0.65 -0.76
CA ALA A 188 -6.07 -0.07 -1.00
C ALA A 188 -6.10 1.46 -0.89
N PRO A 189 -5.55 2.10 0.18
CA PRO A 189 -5.62 3.55 0.32
C PRO A 189 -4.94 4.32 -0.82
N ILE A 190 -3.77 3.88 -1.28
CA ILE A 190 -3.06 4.56 -2.38
C ILE A 190 -3.74 4.32 -3.73
N ILE A 191 -4.30 3.13 -3.98
CA ILE A 191 -5.07 2.85 -5.20
C ILE A 191 -6.34 3.70 -5.24
N GLU A 192 -7.09 3.80 -4.15
CA GLU A 192 -8.29 4.64 -4.04
C GLU A 192 -7.97 6.13 -4.20
N THR A 193 -6.84 6.59 -3.68
CA THR A 193 -6.35 7.96 -3.87
C THR A 193 -6.06 8.23 -5.34
N ALA A 194 -5.38 7.30 -6.03
CA ALA A 194 -5.11 7.43 -7.46
C ALA A 194 -6.40 7.45 -8.29
N VAL A 195 -7.38 6.60 -7.97
CA VAL A 195 -8.72 6.61 -8.60
C VAL A 195 -9.38 7.99 -8.44
N GLY A 196 -9.28 8.60 -7.25
CA GLY A 196 -9.79 9.96 -7.00
C GLY A 196 -9.12 11.02 -7.87
N ILE A 197 -7.81 10.91 -8.09
CA ILE A 197 -7.05 11.80 -8.98
C ILE A 197 -7.52 11.63 -10.42
N VAL A 198 -7.59 10.40 -10.94
CA VAL A 198 -8.09 10.11 -12.29
C VAL A 198 -9.48 10.68 -12.52
N ASP A 199 -10.41 10.52 -11.56
CA ASP A 199 -11.76 11.09 -11.69
C ASP A 199 -11.73 12.63 -11.67
N SER A 200 -10.89 13.24 -10.84
CA SER A 200 -10.78 14.70 -10.71
C SER A 200 -10.19 15.36 -11.97
N THR A 201 -9.26 14.70 -12.65
CA THR A 201 -8.65 15.14 -13.92
C THR A 201 -9.53 14.87 -15.14
N GLY A 202 -10.76 14.42 -14.93
CA GLY A 202 -11.71 14.20 -16.03
C GLY A 202 -11.56 12.87 -16.72
N GLY A 203 -10.94 11.88 -16.09
CA GLY A 203 -10.72 10.54 -16.66
C GLY A 203 -9.57 10.49 -17.67
N GLN A 204 -8.53 11.29 -17.46
CA GLN A 204 -7.27 11.15 -18.19
C GLN A 204 -6.55 9.87 -17.78
N TYR A 205 -5.73 9.33 -18.67
CA TYR A 205 -4.94 8.13 -18.39
C TYR A 205 -3.82 8.45 -17.41
N HIS A 206 -3.71 7.61 -16.37
CA HIS A 206 -2.67 7.73 -15.34
C HIS A 206 -1.97 6.40 -15.12
N VAL A 207 -0.73 6.47 -14.67
CA VAL A 207 0.03 5.33 -14.17
C VAL A 207 0.37 5.57 -12.71
N LEU A 208 -0.11 4.69 -11.83
CA LEU A 208 0.25 4.66 -10.42
C LEU A 208 1.46 3.76 -10.23
N LEU A 209 2.56 4.35 -9.76
CA LEU A 209 3.78 3.65 -9.36
C LEU A 209 3.74 3.44 -7.85
N ILE A 210 3.65 2.19 -7.39
CA ILE A 210 3.75 1.84 -5.96
C ILE A 210 5.13 1.24 -5.73
N ILE A 211 5.94 1.82 -4.84
CA ILE A 211 7.23 1.27 -4.44
C ILE A 211 7.07 0.70 -3.03
N ALA A 212 7.28 -0.62 -2.88
CA ALA A 212 7.05 -1.34 -1.64
C ALA A 212 8.08 -2.44 -1.40
N ASP A 213 8.26 -2.85 -0.14
CA ASP A 213 9.25 -3.82 0.31
C ASP A 213 8.73 -5.24 0.44
N GLY A 214 7.45 -5.44 0.25
CA GLY A 214 6.79 -6.73 0.45
C GLY A 214 5.36 -6.75 -0.05
N GLN A 215 4.70 -7.84 0.26
CA GLN A 215 3.31 -8.05 -0.06
C GLN A 215 2.38 -7.49 1.03
N VAL A 216 1.10 -7.41 0.71
CA VAL A 216 0.04 -7.01 1.65
C VAL A 216 0.09 -7.87 2.92
N THR A 217 -0.11 -7.26 4.08
CA THR A 217 -0.03 -7.96 5.36
C THR A 217 -1.12 -9.02 5.49
N ARG A 218 -0.69 -10.24 5.83
CA ARG A 218 -1.58 -11.33 6.18
C ARG A 218 -1.54 -11.55 7.68
N SER A 219 -2.69 -11.33 8.34
CA SER A 219 -2.81 -11.58 9.77
C SER A 219 -2.60 -13.05 10.10
N VAL A 220 -1.98 -13.33 11.25
CA VAL A 220 -1.79 -14.71 11.76
C VAL A 220 -3.10 -15.45 12.00
N ASP A 221 -4.17 -14.73 12.28
CA ASP A 221 -5.51 -15.30 12.51
C ASP A 221 -6.23 -15.63 11.20
N THR A 222 -5.63 -15.26 10.06
CA THR A 222 -6.21 -15.59 8.74
C THR A 222 -6.03 -17.08 8.48
N GLN A 223 -7.14 -17.82 8.42
CA GLN A 223 -7.13 -19.26 8.13
C GLN A 223 -6.52 -19.54 6.76
N SER A 224 -5.89 -20.71 6.62
CA SER A 224 -5.34 -21.13 5.33
C SER A 224 -6.45 -21.15 4.27
N GLY A 225 -6.21 -20.45 3.16
CA GLY A 225 -7.16 -20.29 2.06
C GLY A 225 -8.16 -19.12 2.20
N GLN A 226 -8.11 -18.36 3.31
CA GLN A 226 -8.85 -17.10 3.44
C GLN A 226 -7.95 -15.89 3.18
N LEU A 227 -8.55 -14.79 2.75
CA LEU A 227 -7.89 -13.50 2.59
C LEU A 227 -7.94 -12.70 3.90
N SER A 228 -6.84 -12.04 4.26
CA SER A 228 -6.86 -11.04 5.33
C SER A 228 -7.75 -9.84 4.95
N PRO A 229 -8.14 -8.99 5.91
CA PRO A 229 -8.82 -7.74 5.58
C PRO A 229 -8.03 -6.90 4.57
N GLN A 230 -6.72 -6.72 4.79
CA GLN A 230 -5.85 -5.92 3.93
C GLN A 230 -5.71 -6.52 2.51
N GLU A 231 -5.64 -7.85 2.40
CA GLU A 231 -5.65 -8.54 1.11
C GLU A 231 -6.97 -8.31 0.35
N ARG A 232 -8.10 -8.43 1.06
CA ARG A 232 -9.43 -8.22 0.48
C ARG A 232 -9.61 -6.78 0.01
N ASP A 233 -9.29 -5.82 0.87
CA ASP A 233 -9.43 -4.40 0.56
C ASP A 233 -8.55 -4.01 -0.64
N THR A 234 -7.32 -4.53 -0.71
CA THR A 234 -6.43 -4.32 -1.86
C THR A 234 -6.99 -4.92 -3.15
N ILE A 235 -7.54 -6.16 -3.09
CA ILE A 235 -8.17 -6.80 -4.25
C ILE A 235 -9.40 -6.01 -4.71
N ASP A 236 -10.24 -5.56 -3.79
CA ASP A 236 -11.44 -4.80 -4.11
C ASP A 236 -11.10 -3.42 -4.68
N ALA A 237 -10.11 -2.72 -4.12
CA ALA A 237 -9.60 -1.46 -4.67
C ALA A 237 -9.01 -1.64 -6.08
N LYS A 238 -8.26 -2.72 -6.32
CA LYS A 238 -7.71 -3.05 -7.63
C LYS A 238 -8.82 -3.38 -8.66
N LYS A 239 -9.83 -4.16 -8.27
CA LYS A 239 -11.02 -4.41 -9.13
C LYS A 239 -11.75 -3.13 -9.46
N TYR A 240 -11.93 -2.27 -8.47
CA TYR A 240 -12.59 -0.98 -8.66
C TYR A 240 -11.78 -0.06 -9.59
N SER A 241 -10.47 0.01 -9.38
CA SER A 241 -9.57 0.84 -10.21
C SER A 241 -9.57 0.45 -11.69
N SER A 242 -9.83 -0.83 -12.03
CA SER A 242 -9.95 -1.29 -13.42
C SER A 242 -11.15 -0.71 -14.19
N GLN A 243 -12.05 0.01 -13.53
CA GLN A 243 -13.14 0.75 -14.16
C GLN A 243 -12.74 2.18 -14.56
N PHE A 244 -11.49 2.55 -14.32
CA PHE A 244 -10.91 3.86 -14.62
C PHE A 244 -9.72 3.69 -15.58
N PRO A 245 -9.32 4.73 -16.31
CA PRO A 245 -8.11 4.69 -17.14
C PRO A 245 -6.86 4.82 -16.26
N LEU A 246 -6.61 3.78 -15.45
CA LEU A 246 -5.53 3.71 -14.47
C LEU A 246 -4.78 2.40 -14.59
N SER A 247 -3.49 2.49 -14.88
CA SER A 247 -2.55 1.38 -14.76
C SER A 247 -1.78 1.46 -13.44
N ILE A 248 -1.45 0.31 -12.87
CA ILE A 248 -0.74 0.20 -11.59
C ILE A 248 0.52 -0.61 -11.82
N VAL A 249 1.68 -0.03 -11.52
CA VAL A 249 2.97 -0.72 -11.54
C VAL A 249 3.49 -0.81 -10.12
N LEU A 250 3.59 -2.02 -9.58
CA LEU A 250 4.18 -2.29 -8.27
C LEU A 250 5.66 -2.63 -8.44
N VAL A 251 6.51 -1.79 -7.88
CA VAL A 251 7.97 -1.92 -7.88
C VAL A 251 8.40 -2.51 -6.54
N GLY A 252 8.80 -3.77 -6.54
CA GLY A 252 9.25 -4.50 -5.35
C GLY A 252 10.70 -4.22 -5.02
N VAL A 253 10.98 -3.57 -3.89
CA VAL A 253 12.31 -3.35 -3.34
C VAL A 253 12.54 -4.23 -2.10
N GLY A 254 13.79 -4.68 -1.85
CA GLY A 254 14.08 -5.55 -0.71
C GLY A 254 13.85 -7.03 -0.99
N ASP A 255 13.72 -7.81 0.11
CA ASP A 255 13.76 -9.28 0.07
C ASP A 255 12.39 -9.94 -0.14
N GLY A 256 11.31 -9.17 -0.18
CA GLY A 256 9.93 -9.69 -0.29
C GLY A 256 9.38 -10.27 1.03
N PRO A 257 8.48 -11.25 0.98
CA PRO A 257 8.13 -12.16 -0.13
C PRO A 257 7.21 -11.54 -1.21
N TRP A 258 7.17 -12.17 -2.40
CA TRP A 258 6.47 -11.64 -3.58
C TRP A 258 5.41 -12.59 -4.16
N ASP A 259 5.21 -13.77 -3.56
CA ASP A 259 4.31 -14.80 -4.10
C ASP A 259 2.88 -14.29 -4.36
N MET A 260 2.37 -13.44 -3.48
CA MET A 260 1.04 -12.86 -3.64
C MET A 260 1.00 -11.79 -4.72
N MET A 261 2.11 -11.06 -4.94
CA MET A 261 2.17 -10.03 -5.97
C MET A 261 2.09 -10.64 -7.36
N HIS A 262 2.74 -11.79 -7.60
CA HIS A 262 2.54 -12.58 -8.82
C HIS A 262 1.11 -13.09 -8.98
N GLN A 263 0.45 -13.49 -7.88
CA GLN A 263 -0.97 -13.87 -7.95
C GLN A 263 -1.89 -12.66 -8.24
N PHE A 264 -1.56 -11.49 -7.74
CA PHE A 264 -2.32 -10.26 -8.02
C PHE A 264 -2.12 -9.79 -9.46
N ASP A 265 -0.98 -10.04 -10.05
CA ASP A 265 -0.69 -9.76 -11.45
C ASP A 265 -1.59 -10.58 -12.36
N ASP A 266 -1.54 -11.89 -12.23
CA ASP A 266 -2.19 -12.83 -13.16
C ASP A 266 -3.67 -13.16 -12.86
N ASN A 267 -4.12 -13.13 -11.58
CA ASN A 267 -5.27 -13.96 -11.15
C ASN A 267 -6.41 -13.22 -10.43
N ILE A 268 -6.62 -11.91 -10.61
CA ILE A 268 -7.79 -11.24 -10.01
C ILE A 268 -9.02 -11.43 -10.89
N PRO A 269 -10.05 -12.16 -10.42
CA PRO A 269 -11.28 -12.37 -11.17
C PRO A 269 -12.13 -11.10 -11.20
N ALA A 270 -12.95 -10.96 -12.27
CA ALA A 270 -13.98 -9.92 -12.40
C ALA A 270 -13.46 -8.47 -12.42
N ARG A 271 -12.23 -8.22 -12.90
CA ARG A 271 -11.72 -6.89 -13.26
C ARG A 271 -12.20 -6.49 -14.66
N SER A 272 -12.33 -5.19 -14.95
CA SER A 272 -12.72 -4.70 -16.26
C SER A 272 -11.64 -4.98 -17.31
N PHE A 273 -10.38 -4.79 -16.93
CA PHE A 273 -9.20 -5.19 -17.68
C PHE A 273 -8.04 -5.43 -16.69
N ASP A 274 -6.99 -6.07 -17.17
CA ASP A 274 -5.74 -6.24 -16.45
C ASP A 274 -5.00 -4.92 -16.40
N ASN A 275 -4.98 -4.30 -15.22
CA ASN A 275 -4.42 -2.98 -15.01
C ASN A 275 -3.24 -2.96 -14.03
N PHE A 276 -2.61 -4.13 -13.79
CA PHE A 276 -1.58 -4.23 -12.77
C PHE A 276 -0.38 -5.01 -13.29
N GLN A 277 0.81 -4.47 -13.06
CA GLN A 277 2.09 -5.07 -13.36
C GLN A 277 2.95 -5.12 -12.11
N PHE A 278 3.56 -6.27 -11.83
CA PHE A 278 4.55 -6.41 -10.76
C PHE A 278 5.97 -6.50 -11.32
N VAL A 279 6.89 -5.72 -10.74
CA VAL A 279 8.31 -5.71 -11.13
C VAL A 279 9.20 -5.92 -9.91
N ASN A 280 9.97 -6.99 -9.88
CA ASN A 280 10.96 -7.23 -8.84
C ASN A 280 12.25 -6.44 -9.11
N PHE A 281 12.28 -5.19 -8.63
CA PHE A 281 13.42 -4.29 -8.76
C PHE A 281 14.72 -4.88 -8.18
N THR A 282 14.63 -5.44 -6.97
CA THR A 282 15.80 -6.01 -6.28
C THR A 282 16.42 -7.16 -7.07
N GLU A 283 15.60 -8.04 -7.64
CA GLU A 283 16.08 -9.13 -8.48
C GLU A 283 16.81 -8.63 -9.72
N ILE A 284 16.23 -7.65 -10.43
CA ILE A 284 16.85 -7.05 -11.64
C ILE A 284 18.18 -6.40 -11.26
N MET A 285 18.20 -5.61 -10.17
CA MET A 285 19.42 -4.91 -9.73
C MET A 285 20.50 -5.85 -9.19
N SER A 286 20.16 -7.06 -8.76
CA SER A 286 21.09 -8.08 -8.29
C SER A 286 21.85 -8.78 -9.41
N LYS A 287 21.38 -8.71 -10.66
CA LYS A 287 22.00 -9.39 -11.82
C LYS A 287 23.42 -8.89 -12.06
N SER A 288 24.32 -9.81 -12.43
CA SER A 288 25.71 -9.49 -12.76
C SER A 288 25.88 -8.98 -14.20
N ILE A 289 25.14 -7.93 -14.56
CA ILE A 289 25.18 -7.27 -15.87
C ILE A 289 25.48 -5.76 -15.70
N ALA A 290 25.80 -5.07 -16.80
CA ALA A 290 26.07 -3.64 -16.76
C ALA A 290 24.88 -2.83 -16.23
N ALA A 291 25.14 -1.71 -15.55
CA ALA A 291 24.11 -0.87 -14.93
C ALA A 291 23.04 -0.42 -15.95
N ASP A 292 23.46 0.06 -17.11
CA ASP A 292 22.56 0.51 -18.18
C ASP A 292 21.60 -0.61 -18.66
N ARG A 293 22.08 -1.86 -18.66
CA ARG A 293 21.24 -3.00 -19.02
C ARG A 293 20.23 -3.33 -17.93
N LYS A 294 20.61 -3.18 -16.64
CA LYS A 294 19.66 -3.35 -15.54
C LYS A 294 18.56 -2.29 -15.58
N GLU A 295 18.93 -1.04 -15.83
CA GLU A 295 17.98 0.06 -15.96
C GLU A 295 17.05 -0.14 -17.16
N ALA A 296 17.57 -0.58 -18.30
CA ALA A 296 16.76 -0.89 -19.47
C ALA A 296 15.82 -2.10 -19.24
N GLU A 297 16.30 -3.14 -18.55
CA GLU A 297 15.47 -4.29 -18.17
C GLU A 297 14.36 -3.88 -17.20
N PHE A 298 14.69 -3.07 -16.21
CA PHE A 298 13.70 -2.55 -15.27
C PHE A 298 12.64 -1.70 -15.99
N ALA A 299 13.05 -0.75 -16.81
CA ALA A 299 12.14 0.10 -17.56
C ALA A 299 11.24 -0.72 -18.50
N LEU A 300 11.79 -1.72 -19.19
CA LEU A 300 11.02 -2.62 -20.02
C LEU A 300 9.98 -3.37 -19.19
N SER A 301 10.39 -4.00 -18.08
CA SER A 301 9.46 -4.75 -17.21
C SER A 301 8.37 -3.86 -16.61
N ALA A 302 8.65 -2.58 -16.34
CA ALA A 302 7.67 -1.65 -15.79
C ALA A 302 6.66 -1.15 -16.83
N LEU A 303 7.04 -1.11 -18.11
CA LEU A 303 6.23 -0.48 -19.17
C LEU A 303 5.62 -1.47 -20.14
N MET A 304 6.03 -2.74 -20.15
CA MET A 304 5.70 -3.67 -21.23
C MET A 304 4.20 -3.97 -21.37
N GLU A 305 3.42 -3.86 -20.30
CA GLU A 305 1.97 -4.02 -20.36
C GLU A 305 1.19 -2.72 -20.68
N ILE A 306 1.80 -1.56 -20.45
CA ILE A 306 1.13 -0.26 -20.59
C ILE A 306 0.48 -0.06 -21.96
N PRO A 307 1.08 -0.44 -23.11
CA PRO A 307 0.44 -0.29 -24.42
C PRO A 307 -0.90 -1.03 -24.54
N GLU A 308 -0.96 -2.27 -24.07
CA GLU A 308 -2.18 -3.06 -24.13
C GLU A 308 -3.20 -2.63 -23.05
N GLN A 309 -2.74 -2.22 -21.87
CA GLN A 309 -3.58 -1.63 -20.84
C GLN A 309 -4.23 -0.32 -21.33
N TYR A 310 -3.47 0.54 -22.01
CA TYR A 310 -4.01 1.76 -22.62
C TYR A 310 -5.04 1.46 -23.71
N LYS A 311 -4.76 0.50 -24.63
CA LYS A 311 -5.73 0.04 -25.64
C LYS A 311 -7.01 -0.49 -24.98
N ALA A 312 -6.89 -1.20 -23.85
CA ALA A 312 -8.06 -1.66 -23.10
C ALA A 312 -8.92 -0.48 -22.62
N THR A 313 -8.31 0.61 -22.15
CA THR A 313 -9.07 1.80 -21.72
C THR A 313 -9.80 2.48 -22.88
N LEU A 314 -9.21 2.48 -24.09
CA LEU A 314 -9.84 2.98 -25.30
C LEU A 314 -11.02 2.09 -25.72
N ASP A 315 -10.79 0.79 -25.89
CA ASP A 315 -11.79 -0.17 -26.36
C ASP A 315 -12.99 -0.27 -25.40
N LEU A 316 -12.73 -0.18 -24.08
CA LEU A 316 -13.75 -0.18 -23.03
C LEU A 316 -14.36 1.21 -22.80
N GLN A 317 -13.93 2.23 -23.54
CA GLN A 317 -14.40 3.62 -23.46
C GLN A 317 -14.31 4.18 -22.04
N LEU A 318 -13.21 3.96 -21.33
CA LEU A 318 -12.98 4.45 -19.98
C LEU A 318 -12.43 5.88 -19.98
N LEU A 319 -11.66 6.25 -21.02
CA LEU A 319 -11.08 7.60 -21.15
C LEU A 319 -12.16 8.69 -21.24
N GLY A 320 -11.90 9.81 -20.60
CA GLY A 320 -12.80 10.97 -20.56
C GLY A 320 -14.06 10.75 -19.72
N ARG A 321 -14.20 9.60 -19.05
CA ARG A 321 -15.33 9.32 -18.14
C ARG A 321 -15.06 9.87 -16.76
N ARG A 322 -16.02 10.61 -16.25
CA ARG A 322 -16.03 11.14 -14.89
C ARG A 322 -17.18 10.49 -14.11
N GLN A 323 -16.84 9.73 -13.06
CA GLN A 323 -17.84 9.05 -12.22
C GLN A 323 -18.31 9.94 -11.06
N ARG A 324 -17.63 11.09 -10.83
CA ARG A 324 -17.93 12.05 -9.75
C ARG A 324 -17.88 11.39 -8.37
N ILE A 325 -16.85 10.61 -8.15
CA ILE A 325 -16.62 10.00 -6.85
C ILE A 325 -16.16 11.05 -5.84
N THR A 326 -16.40 10.82 -4.56
CA THR A 326 -15.79 11.62 -3.50
C THR A 326 -14.32 11.22 -3.36
N PRO A 327 -13.36 12.11 -3.70
CA PRO A 327 -11.94 11.75 -3.59
C PRO A 327 -11.55 11.53 -2.13
N ARG A 328 -10.65 10.59 -1.91
CA ARG A 328 -10.00 10.42 -0.62
C ARG A 328 -9.12 11.64 -0.33
N VAL A 329 -9.19 12.17 0.88
CA VAL A 329 -8.39 13.32 1.29
C VAL A 329 -7.11 12.80 1.95
N ALA A 330 -5.96 13.04 1.32
CA ALA A 330 -4.68 12.67 1.91
C ALA A 330 -4.39 13.50 3.17
N LEU A 331 -3.73 12.89 4.15
CA LEU A 331 -3.21 13.58 5.32
C LEU A 331 -2.09 14.57 4.90
N PRO A 332 -1.87 15.65 5.68
CA PRO A 332 -0.73 16.52 5.44
C PRO A 332 0.59 15.77 5.65
N PRO A 333 1.70 16.24 5.05
CA PRO A 333 3.00 15.63 5.27
C PRO A 333 3.37 15.62 6.77
N PRO A 334 4.09 14.59 7.24
CA PRO A 334 4.53 14.50 8.62
C PRO A 334 5.35 15.74 9.01
N ALA A 335 4.93 16.41 10.09
CA ALA A 335 5.65 17.55 10.62
C ALA A 335 6.97 17.09 11.24
N ARG A 336 8.06 17.84 11.03
CA ARG A 336 9.26 17.68 11.83
C ARG A 336 8.87 17.97 13.28
N ASN A 337 8.57 16.94 14.06
CA ASN A 337 8.52 17.09 15.50
C ASN A 337 9.92 17.50 15.94
N ALA A 338 10.06 18.76 16.33
CA ALA A 338 11.20 19.23 17.09
C ALA A 338 11.15 18.52 18.46
N TYR A 339 11.49 17.24 18.50
CA TYR A 339 11.92 16.61 19.73
C TYR A 339 13.22 17.29 20.09
N SER A 340 13.09 18.36 20.84
CA SER A 340 14.18 18.97 21.60
C SER A 340 14.99 17.83 22.21
N ARG A 341 16.25 17.72 21.78
CA ARG A 341 17.28 17.06 22.56
C ARG A 341 17.13 17.64 23.96
N SER A 342 16.58 16.86 24.87
CA SER A 342 16.73 17.10 26.30
C SER A 342 18.21 16.92 26.58
N THR A 343 18.91 18.03 26.53
CA THR A 343 20.26 18.15 27.05
C THR A 343 20.24 17.73 28.51
N SER A 344 21.05 16.74 28.77
CA SER A 344 21.46 16.21 30.05
C SER A 344 21.50 17.29 31.14
N PHE A 345 20.82 16.99 32.21
CA PHE A 345 20.90 17.65 33.50
C PHE A 345 22.35 17.62 33.97
N SER A 346 23.06 18.72 33.89
CA SER A 346 24.26 18.95 34.67
C SER A 346 23.83 19.46 36.05
N GLN A 347 24.05 18.63 37.07
CA GLN A 347 24.06 19.05 38.45
C GLN A 347 25.01 20.24 38.63
N GLN A 348 24.49 21.37 39.05
CA GLN A 348 25.25 22.37 39.78
C GLN A 348 24.63 22.58 41.14
N SER A 349 25.36 22.07 42.11
CA SER A 349 25.26 22.39 43.52
C SER A 349 25.71 23.83 43.75
N GLY A 350 25.03 24.55 44.58
CA GLY A 350 25.66 25.72 45.18
C GLY A 350 24.75 26.81 45.72
N VAL A 351 24.63 26.78 46.98
CA VAL A 351 24.73 27.92 47.95
C VAL A 351 23.50 28.79 48.19
N TYR A 352 23.06 28.68 49.41
CA TYR A 352 22.14 29.56 50.14
C TYR A 352 22.53 31.03 50.12
N SER A 353 21.57 31.95 49.99
CA SER A 353 21.55 33.21 50.75
C SER A 353 20.12 33.67 50.96
N ARG A 354 19.78 33.91 52.19
CA ARG A 354 18.62 34.59 52.73
C ARG A 354 18.71 36.09 52.48
N SER A 355 17.62 36.76 52.15
CA SER A 355 17.24 37.98 52.84
C SER A 355 15.78 38.35 52.58
N SER A 356 15.18 38.77 53.63
CA SER A 356 13.84 39.21 53.97
C SER A 356 13.52 40.61 53.43
N SER A 357 12.22 40.90 53.25
CA SER A 357 11.36 41.92 53.86
C SER A 357 10.23 42.32 52.89
N PHE A 358 8.99 42.19 53.36
CA PHE A 358 8.05 43.19 53.86
C PHE A 358 7.67 44.26 52.79
N ASP A 359 6.39 44.40 52.41
CA ASP A 359 5.24 45.15 52.94
C ASP A 359 4.05 45.00 51.95
N GLN A 360 2.89 44.64 52.37
CA GLN A 360 1.67 45.32 52.84
C GLN A 360 1.02 46.30 51.87
N GLN A 361 -0.22 46.06 51.63
CA GLN A 361 -1.49 46.86 51.76
C GLN A 361 -2.37 46.79 50.52
N THR A 362 -3.51 46.23 50.67
CA THR A 362 -4.89 46.59 51.08
C THR A 362 -5.84 46.92 49.95
N SER A 363 -6.92 46.23 50.03
CA SER A 363 -8.36 46.56 50.07
C SER A 363 -9.15 46.78 48.77
N GLY A 364 -10.33 46.15 48.77
CA GLY A 364 -11.46 46.59 47.99
C GLY A 364 -12.53 45.54 47.72
N TYR A 365 -13.48 45.45 48.63
CA TYR A 365 -14.74 44.74 48.52
C TYR A 365 -15.54 45.09 47.26
N GLN A 366 -16.27 44.11 46.65
CA GLN A 366 -17.75 44.15 46.62
C GLN A 366 -18.33 42.90 45.97
N GLN A 367 -19.30 42.31 46.72
CA GLN A 367 -20.24 41.27 46.29
C GLN A 367 -21.28 41.80 45.29
N ARG A 368 -21.77 40.89 44.43
CA ARG A 368 -23.21 40.70 44.16
C ARG A 368 -23.49 39.46 43.34
N SER A 369 -24.12 38.54 43.93
CA SER A 369 -25.31 37.71 43.72
C SER A 369 -25.76 37.36 42.27
N GLU A 370 -25.85 36.01 42.07
CA GLU A 370 -26.95 35.19 41.53
C GLU A 370 -27.41 35.41 40.10
N SER A 371 -27.24 34.34 39.29
CA SER A 371 -28.35 33.68 38.56
C SER A 371 -27.97 32.30 38.06
N PHE A 372 -28.67 31.32 38.54
CA PHE A 372 -28.74 29.97 38.09
C PHE A 372 -29.15 29.90 36.62
N LYS A 373 -28.36 29.26 35.74
CA LYS A 373 -28.84 28.60 34.54
C LYS A 373 -28.17 27.23 34.39
N GLN A 374 -29.00 26.20 34.49
CA GLN A 374 -28.68 24.82 34.22
C GLN A 374 -28.08 24.70 32.83
N GLN A 375 -26.85 24.20 32.73
CA GLN A 375 -26.31 23.61 31.53
C GLN A 375 -26.21 22.11 31.75
N GLN A 376 -26.80 21.41 30.78
CA GLN A 376 -26.73 19.93 30.63
C GLN A 376 -25.27 19.48 30.47
N PRO A 377 -24.89 18.32 30.98
CA PRO A 377 -23.53 17.82 30.85
C PRO A 377 -23.22 17.43 29.42
N ALA A 378 -22.13 17.94 28.91
CA ALA A 378 -21.50 17.52 27.65
C ALA A 378 -21.14 16.03 27.72
N ALA A 379 -21.55 15.29 26.71
CA ALA A 379 -21.21 13.89 26.53
C ALA A 379 -19.68 13.74 26.47
N THR A 380 -19.12 13.09 27.46
CA THR A 380 -17.74 12.60 27.46
C THR A 380 -17.56 11.63 26.30
N ARG A 381 -16.79 12.04 25.28
CA ARG A 381 -16.26 11.13 24.27
C ARG A 381 -15.40 10.10 25.00
N LYS A 382 -15.75 8.84 24.85
CA LYS A 382 -14.88 7.71 25.26
C LYS A 382 -13.60 7.80 24.44
N PRO A 383 -12.41 7.59 25.04
CA PRO A 383 -11.18 7.47 24.27
C PRO A 383 -11.27 6.24 23.36
N ASP A 384 -10.80 6.37 22.12
CA ASP A 384 -10.78 5.33 21.10
C ASP A 384 -10.03 4.10 21.63
N THR A 385 -10.75 3.05 21.93
CA THR A 385 -10.23 1.75 22.40
C THR A 385 -9.40 1.04 21.31
N TYR A 386 -9.62 1.35 20.05
CA TYR A 386 -8.92 0.73 18.91
C TYR A 386 -7.41 1.05 18.84
N ALA A 387 -6.99 2.28 19.16
CA ALA A 387 -5.57 2.64 19.16
C ALA A 387 -4.79 2.00 20.32
N ALA A 388 -5.47 1.66 21.41
CA ALA A 388 -4.85 0.99 22.55
C ALA A 388 -4.72 -0.53 22.35
N GLU A 389 -5.66 -1.15 21.62
CA GLU A 389 -5.63 -2.58 21.29
C GLU A 389 -4.56 -2.91 20.27
N SER A 390 -4.42 -2.14 19.18
CA SER A 390 -3.37 -2.37 18.17
C SER A 390 -1.96 -2.20 18.75
N ALA A 391 -1.76 -1.22 19.65
CA ALA A 391 -0.47 -1.03 20.34
C ALA A 391 -0.16 -2.13 21.37
N LEU A 392 -1.17 -2.85 21.87
CA LEU A 392 -0.99 -4.03 22.72
C LEU A 392 -0.66 -5.27 21.87
N GLU A 393 -1.28 -5.44 20.73
CA GLU A 393 -1.04 -6.57 19.82
C GLU A 393 0.38 -6.54 19.26
N ASP A 394 0.90 -5.38 18.86
CA ASP A 394 2.29 -5.21 18.41
C ASP A 394 3.32 -5.59 19.51
N ARG A 395 2.95 -5.37 20.79
CA ARG A 395 3.80 -5.76 21.91
C ARG A 395 3.85 -7.27 22.15
N LEU A 396 2.87 -8.01 21.66
CA LEU A 396 2.78 -9.47 21.83
C LEU A 396 3.45 -10.24 20.70
N LEU A 397 3.72 -9.62 19.56
CA LEU A 397 4.29 -10.29 18.39
C LEU A 397 5.81 -10.47 18.51
N CYS A 398 6.30 -11.56 17.92
CA CYS A 398 7.73 -11.87 17.85
C CYS A 398 8.50 -10.83 17.04
N PRO A 399 9.56 -10.20 17.57
CA PRO A 399 10.31 -9.15 16.86
C PRO A 399 11.17 -9.68 15.68
N ILE A 400 11.16 -10.98 15.41
CA ILE A 400 11.90 -11.58 14.29
C ILE A 400 10.97 -11.89 13.12
N CYS A 401 9.86 -12.59 13.35
CA CYS A 401 8.93 -12.94 12.29
C CYS A 401 7.69 -12.04 12.23
N MET A 402 7.46 -11.23 13.27
CA MET A 402 6.38 -10.25 13.40
C MET A 402 4.96 -10.81 13.18
N TYR A 403 4.82 -12.13 13.22
CA TYR A 403 3.53 -12.75 12.97
C TYR A 403 3.12 -13.80 14.02
N LYS A 404 4.08 -14.39 14.79
CA LYS A 404 3.80 -15.30 15.92
C LYS A 404 3.88 -14.56 17.23
N SER A 405 3.01 -14.91 18.17
CA SER A 405 3.12 -14.40 19.54
C SER A 405 4.46 -14.79 20.20
N LYS A 406 4.91 -13.95 21.12
CA LYS A 406 6.10 -14.21 21.93
C LYS A 406 5.78 -15.31 22.93
N ASP A 407 6.32 -16.49 22.73
CA ASP A 407 6.19 -17.66 23.58
C ASP A 407 7.53 -18.17 24.12
N LEU A 408 8.63 -17.38 23.92
CA LEU A 408 9.97 -17.71 24.41
C LEU A 408 10.63 -16.44 25.00
N ALA A 409 11.01 -16.48 26.27
CA ALA A 409 11.77 -15.42 26.95
C ALA A 409 13.22 -15.83 27.14
N TYR A 410 14.13 -14.84 27.09
CA TYR A 410 15.57 -15.01 27.39
C TYR A 410 15.93 -14.47 28.77
N GLY A 411 17.07 -14.90 29.30
CA GLY A 411 17.60 -14.40 30.57
C GLY A 411 17.83 -12.88 30.65
N CYS A 412 17.93 -12.20 29.52
CA CYS A 412 18.00 -10.75 29.40
C CYS A 412 16.62 -10.04 29.41
N GLY A 413 15.52 -10.78 29.59
CA GLY A 413 14.16 -10.25 29.63
C GLY A 413 13.49 -10.03 28.27
N HIS A 414 14.20 -10.13 27.15
CA HIS A 414 13.62 -10.01 25.82
C HIS A 414 12.93 -11.31 25.38
N GLN A 415 11.95 -11.18 24.47
CA GLN A 415 11.09 -12.28 24.06
C GLN A 415 11.02 -12.41 22.53
N THR A 416 10.87 -13.66 22.08
CA THR A 416 10.59 -14.00 20.66
C THR A 416 9.58 -15.15 20.61
N CYS A 417 9.11 -15.55 19.43
CA CYS A 417 8.45 -16.83 19.32
C CYS A 417 9.48 -17.98 19.40
N TYR A 418 9.03 -19.15 19.83
CA TYR A 418 9.89 -20.33 19.99
C TYR A 418 10.64 -20.70 18.71
N GLU A 419 9.95 -20.70 17.57
CA GLU A 419 10.55 -21.09 16.29
C GLU A 419 11.72 -20.19 15.88
N CYS A 420 11.58 -18.89 16.07
CA CYS A 420 12.66 -17.94 15.79
C CYS A 420 13.76 -17.95 16.84
N GLY A 421 13.42 -18.21 18.10
CA GLY A 421 14.33 -18.03 19.24
C GLY A 421 15.08 -19.26 19.68
N LYS A 422 14.61 -20.48 19.34
CA LYS A 422 15.14 -21.73 19.87
C LYS A 422 16.65 -21.95 19.65
N ASN A 423 17.19 -21.46 18.54
CA ASN A 423 18.59 -21.65 18.14
C ASN A 423 19.46 -20.38 18.22
N LEU A 424 18.95 -19.23 18.72
CA LEU A 424 19.69 -17.98 18.78
C LEU A 424 20.79 -18.04 19.85
N VAL A 425 22.02 -17.75 19.47
CA VAL A 425 23.15 -17.65 20.40
C VAL A 425 23.16 -16.28 21.11
N ARG A 426 22.65 -15.23 20.45
CA ARG A 426 22.56 -13.89 20.97
C ARG A 426 21.13 -13.37 20.90
N CYS A 427 20.73 -12.58 21.86
CA CYS A 427 19.44 -11.90 21.85
C CYS A 427 19.36 -10.95 20.66
N PRO A 428 18.32 -11.03 19.81
CA PRO A 428 18.22 -10.17 18.61
C PRO A 428 17.97 -8.70 18.94
N ILE A 429 17.58 -8.40 20.20
CA ILE A 429 17.24 -7.04 20.64
C ILE A 429 18.44 -6.36 21.31
N CYS A 430 19.10 -7.01 22.28
CA CYS A 430 20.20 -6.41 23.08
C CYS A 430 21.56 -7.04 22.81
N GLN A 431 21.68 -8.02 21.90
CA GLN A 431 22.90 -8.71 21.52
C GLN A 431 23.64 -9.48 22.66
N GLN A 432 23.05 -9.56 23.85
CA GLN A 432 23.60 -10.37 24.95
C GLN A 432 23.54 -11.87 24.62
N ASN A 433 24.48 -12.64 25.14
CA ASN A 433 24.48 -14.08 24.95
C ASN A 433 23.23 -14.70 25.60
N VAL A 434 22.56 -15.58 24.88
CA VAL A 434 21.37 -16.30 25.36
C VAL A 434 21.82 -17.51 26.17
N THR A 435 21.84 -17.36 27.49
CA THR A 435 22.19 -18.44 28.44
C THR A 435 20.97 -19.21 28.92
N THR A 436 19.82 -18.56 28.98
CA THR A 436 18.57 -19.13 29.50
C THR A 436 17.43 -18.86 28.51
N ARG A 437 16.57 -19.87 28.32
CA ARG A 437 15.34 -19.82 27.53
C ARG A 437 14.18 -20.34 28.37
N ILE A 438 13.13 -19.56 28.48
CA ILE A 438 11.91 -19.91 29.25
C ILE A 438 10.76 -19.88 28.25
N ARG A 439 10.08 -21.02 28.09
CA ARG A 439 8.87 -21.05 27.28
C ARG A 439 7.69 -20.46 28.04
N LEU A 440 6.97 -19.56 27.42
CA LEU A 440 5.77 -18.95 27.94
C LEU A 440 4.55 -19.70 27.37
N TYR A 441 3.54 -19.97 28.21
CA TYR A 441 2.33 -20.73 27.85
C TYR A 441 1.09 -19.83 27.99
#